data_c92dc0a8133cb2e365591d5fd16f1a2a
#
_entry.id   c92dc0a8133cb2e365591d5fd16f1a2a
#
_cell.length_a   1.000
_cell.length_b   1.000
_cell.length_c   1.000
_cell.angle_alpha   90.00
_cell.angle_beta   90.00
_cell.angle_gamma   90.00
#
_symmetry.space_group_name_H-M   'P 1'
#
loop_
_entity.id
_entity.type
_entity.pdbx_description
1 polymer ?
#
loop_
_entity_poly.entity_id
_entity_poly.type
_entity_poly.pdbx_seq_one_letter_code
_entity_poly.pdbx_strand_id
1 'polypeptide(L)'
;MRRVLALLLGLSLGWPQAGEAAGHILRRAGTDDPATLDPHRVAYPGEFNVISDLFTGLLTLDAMAKPVPGAAESWTVSQDGLTYEFMLRPGMKWSDGKPLTAADFEWSFRRMLDPATAFPFAARLYLIRNAREVNAGRRPVAELGVKALDANRLRLELAHPAPYLFEVLASYSSPAPRHLVEKRPADWIRPGVMVSNGAFVLDEWVPNSHVRLKKNPLFYDAAGVRLEAVVHVHTDGAANALRRFRAGELDVILVVPPDQLDWARQNLPKELRLSPGFGVEHIAFNTRKAPFDDARVRRAVSMAIDREALVSQVTRAGEVPAYGLVPLKASSYGRNARADFAGMQQAERVKQARALLAEAGYGPGRPLRFTLRYPSGDVQKRIAVVLAAMLQAAGVRVEIAGSELRSLLGEVGRGDFEAVRFQWLSGTTDPVSFLERLDSAAGAENQSGYANARYDALLRQAGDTREVDARAVLLSQAEALALADHPVAPLYFYAGRRLVSQRVSGWTDNVRGVHLSRWLDVRP
;
A
#
# COMPACT_ATOMS: atom_id res chain seq x y z
N MET A 1 35.69 24.17 -60.50
CA MET A 1 34.46 23.71 -59.78
C MET A 1 34.77 22.45 -59.00
N ARG A 2 35.11 22.61 -57.71
CA ARG A 2 35.47 21.50 -56.78
C ARG A 2 34.28 21.19 -55.89
N ARG A 3 33.80 19.95 -55.94
CA ARG A 3 32.77 19.40 -55.05
C ARG A 3 33.44 19.00 -53.74
N VAL A 4 33.00 19.61 -52.62
CA VAL A 4 33.35 19.21 -51.27
C VAL A 4 32.32 18.20 -50.80
N LEU A 5 32.77 16.97 -50.55
CA LEU A 5 32.00 15.91 -49.96
C LEU A 5 32.17 16.01 -48.43
N ALA A 6 31.10 16.35 -47.70
CA ALA A 6 31.08 16.35 -46.24
C ALA A 6 30.75 14.94 -45.76
N LEU A 7 31.72 14.28 -45.11
CA LEU A 7 31.52 13.04 -44.37
C LEU A 7 30.90 13.38 -42.99
N LEU A 8 29.65 13.00 -42.79
CA LEU A 8 29.03 12.95 -41.48
C LEU A 8 29.45 11.65 -40.78
N LEU A 9 30.43 11.76 -39.87
CA LEU A 9 30.70 10.68 -38.90
C LEU A 9 29.59 10.67 -37.86
N GLY A 10 28.70 9.68 -37.93
CA GLY A 10 27.78 9.35 -36.85
C GLY A 10 28.55 8.75 -35.68
N LEU A 11 28.69 9.50 -34.60
CA LEU A 11 29.12 8.96 -33.30
C LEU A 11 27.95 8.14 -32.74
N SER A 12 27.95 6.83 -32.99
CA SER A 12 27.19 5.88 -32.20
C SER A 12 27.84 5.85 -30.80
N LEU A 13 27.24 6.50 -29.83
CA LEU A 13 27.51 6.29 -28.42
C LEU A 13 27.10 4.85 -28.08
N GLY A 14 27.99 3.91 -28.36
CA GLY A 14 27.92 2.57 -27.83
C GLY A 14 28.05 2.64 -26.31
N TRP A 15 27.06 2.18 -25.59
CA TRP A 15 27.21 1.87 -24.17
C TRP A 15 28.41 0.94 -24.04
N PRO A 16 29.31 1.16 -23.07
CA PRO A 16 30.40 0.23 -22.85
C PRO A 16 29.77 -1.10 -22.41
N GLN A 17 29.74 -2.08 -23.31
CA GLN A 17 29.68 -3.48 -22.94
C GLN A 17 31.06 -3.85 -22.35
N ALA A 18 31.37 -3.31 -21.17
CA ALA A 18 32.31 -3.98 -20.31
C ALA A 18 31.62 -5.27 -19.90
N GLY A 19 32.19 -6.40 -20.26
CA GLY A 19 31.75 -7.71 -19.81
C GLY A 19 31.84 -7.80 -18.29
N GLU A 20 30.84 -7.24 -17.59
CA GLU A 20 30.53 -7.67 -16.24
C GLU A 20 30.18 -9.15 -16.38
N ALA A 21 30.97 -10.02 -15.77
CA ALA A 21 30.61 -11.40 -15.53
C ALA A 21 29.12 -11.40 -15.18
N ALA A 22 28.35 -12.32 -15.77
CA ALA A 22 26.90 -12.40 -15.55
C ALA A 22 26.64 -12.66 -14.05
N GLY A 23 26.86 -11.63 -13.24
CA GLY A 23 26.73 -11.61 -11.80
C GLY A 23 25.25 -11.66 -11.44
N HIS A 24 24.96 -12.03 -10.23
CA HIS A 24 23.63 -12.09 -9.63
C HIS A 24 23.03 -10.67 -9.51
N ILE A 25 22.67 -10.06 -10.65
CA ILE A 25 22.11 -8.70 -10.75
C ILE A 25 20.63 -8.79 -11.06
N LEU A 26 19.80 -8.24 -10.19
CA LEU A 26 18.35 -8.16 -10.38
C LEU A 26 17.99 -6.80 -11.00
N ARG A 27 17.28 -6.82 -12.14
CA ARG A 27 16.74 -5.62 -12.81
C ARG A 27 15.24 -5.56 -12.62
N ARG A 28 14.78 -4.59 -11.81
CA ARG A 28 13.37 -4.39 -11.47
C ARG A 28 12.84 -3.13 -12.13
N ALA A 29 11.63 -3.18 -12.70
CA ALA A 29 10.95 -1.97 -13.11
C ALA A 29 10.61 -1.12 -11.88
N GLY A 30 11.05 0.14 -11.87
CA GLY A 30 10.49 1.20 -11.04
C GLY A 30 9.28 1.81 -11.75
N THR A 31 8.26 2.23 -11.01
CA THR A 31 7.10 2.91 -11.60
C THR A 31 7.40 4.38 -11.89
N ASP A 32 8.13 5.04 -11.00
CA ASP A 32 8.46 6.45 -11.08
C ASP A 32 9.92 6.66 -10.65
N ASP A 33 10.53 7.77 -11.10
CA ASP A 33 11.83 8.19 -10.59
C ASP A 33 11.66 8.65 -9.13
N PRO A 34 12.49 8.15 -8.17
CA PRO A 34 12.37 8.56 -6.78
C PRO A 34 12.57 10.07 -6.63
N ALA A 35 11.63 10.76 -6.01
CA ALA A 35 11.78 12.16 -5.65
C ALA A 35 12.82 12.33 -4.52
N THR A 36 12.98 11.29 -3.71
CA THR A 36 13.94 11.26 -2.60
C THR A 36 14.31 9.82 -2.23
N LEU A 37 15.47 9.63 -1.63
CA LEU A 37 15.89 8.39 -0.97
C LEU A 37 15.98 8.56 0.56
N ASP A 38 15.42 9.64 1.12
CA ASP A 38 15.23 9.81 2.56
C ASP A 38 14.09 8.91 3.05
N PRO A 39 14.34 7.88 3.88
CA PRO A 39 13.31 6.93 4.34
C PRO A 39 12.14 7.58 5.08
N HIS A 40 12.32 8.79 5.58
CA HIS A 40 11.31 9.54 6.31
C HIS A 40 10.54 10.56 5.45
N ARG A 41 10.81 10.63 4.13
CA ARG A 41 10.15 11.55 3.20
C ARG A 41 9.58 10.88 1.96
N VAL A 42 9.82 9.58 1.77
CA VAL A 42 9.24 8.81 0.67
C VAL A 42 7.72 8.73 0.79
N ALA A 43 7.03 8.82 -0.34
CA ALA A 43 5.57 8.86 -0.41
C ALA A 43 4.97 7.82 -1.38
N TYR A 44 5.75 7.36 -2.36
CA TYR A 44 5.26 6.52 -3.46
C TYR A 44 5.75 5.08 -3.36
N PRO A 45 4.95 4.10 -3.82
CA PRO A 45 5.30 2.68 -3.75
C PRO A 45 6.65 2.32 -4.39
N GLY A 46 7.04 2.98 -5.49
CA GLY A 46 8.33 2.76 -6.15
C GLY A 46 9.51 3.10 -5.25
N GLU A 47 9.41 4.20 -4.49
CA GLU A 47 10.44 4.63 -3.54
C GLU A 47 10.60 3.62 -2.41
N PHE A 48 9.50 3.05 -1.90
CA PHE A 48 9.55 2.04 -0.83
C PHE A 48 10.35 0.80 -1.20
N ASN A 49 10.32 0.36 -2.47
CA ASN A 49 11.12 -0.78 -2.90
C ASN A 49 12.62 -0.49 -2.79
N VAL A 50 13.05 0.73 -3.16
CA VAL A 50 14.46 1.17 -3.05
C VAL A 50 14.85 1.33 -1.57
N ILE A 51 13.99 1.97 -0.77
CA ILE A 51 14.24 2.19 0.67
C ILE A 51 14.33 0.88 1.43
N SER A 52 13.49 -0.10 1.11
CA SER A 52 13.49 -1.42 1.75
C SER A 52 14.75 -2.24 1.45
N ASP A 53 15.44 -1.96 0.34
CA ASP A 53 16.73 -2.55 0.01
C ASP A 53 17.89 -1.81 0.72
N LEU A 54 17.76 -0.49 0.91
CA LEU A 54 18.77 0.38 1.55
C LEU A 54 18.72 0.36 3.07
N PHE A 55 17.54 0.18 3.68
CA PHE A 55 17.36 0.27 5.14
C PHE A 55 16.63 -0.93 5.71
N THR A 56 17.02 -1.30 6.92
CA THR A 56 16.35 -2.34 7.72
C THR A 56 15.88 -1.72 9.04
N GLY A 57 14.57 -1.81 9.30
CA GLY A 57 13.95 -1.34 10.53
C GLY A 57 14.19 -2.26 11.74
N LEU A 58 13.52 -1.98 12.86
CA LEU A 58 13.52 -2.87 14.03
C LEU A 58 13.09 -4.29 13.64
N LEU A 59 12.01 -4.39 12.90
CA LEU A 59 11.57 -5.59 12.20
C LEU A 59 11.72 -5.40 10.69
N THR A 60 11.70 -6.51 9.97
CA THR A 60 11.69 -6.56 8.50
C THR A 60 10.65 -7.59 8.04
N LEU A 61 10.54 -7.81 6.73
CA LEU A 61 9.61 -8.78 6.16
C LEU A 61 10.37 -10.01 5.63
N ASP A 62 9.80 -11.19 5.82
CA ASP A 62 10.26 -12.40 5.14
C ASP A 62 9.79 -12.43 3.65
N ALA A 63 10.10 -13.51 2.93
CA ALA A 63 9.67 -13.69 1.54
C ALA A 63 8.14 -13.77 1.36
N MET A 64 7.40 -14.11 2.41
CA MET A 64 5.94 -14.12 2.44
C MET A 64 5.34 -12.79 2.92
N ALA A 65 6.19 -11.77 3.12
CA ALA A 65 5.85 -10.47 3.68
C ALA A 65 5.27 -10.52 5.10
N LYS A 66 5.70 -11.49 5.91
CA LYS A 66 5.40 -11.55 7.35
C LYS A 66 6.48 -10.81 8.14
N PRO A 67 6.11 -10.11 9.22
CA PRO A 67 7.09 -9.49 10.11
C PRO A 67 8.03 -10.52 10.75
N VAL A 68 9.33 -10.24 10.66
CA VAL A 68 10.40 -11.05 11.26
C VAL A 68 11.45 -10.13 11.91
N PRO A 69 12.32 -10.64 12.81
CA PRO A 69 13.42 -9.86 13.37
C PRO A 69 14.27 -9.19 12.30
N GLY A 70 14.44 -7.86 12.41
CA GLY A 70 15.32 -7.04 11.58
C GLY A 70 16.56 -6.62 12.36
N ALA A 71 16.67 -5.32 12.66
CA ALA A 71 17.70 -4.79 13.52
C ALA A 71 17.52 -5.26 14.98
N ALA A 72 16.29 -5.40 15.46
CA ALA A 72 16.02 -6.09 16.72
C ALA A 72 16.03 -7.61 16.49
N GLU A 73 16.76 -8.33 17.33
CA GLU A 73 16.78 -9.80 17.32
C GLU A 73 15.68 -10.41 18.20
N SER A 74 15.25 -9.69 19.26
CA SER A 74 14.21 -10.12 20.20
C SER A 74 13.54 -8.92 20.87
N TRP A 75 12.46 -9.18 21.58
CA TRP A 75 11.75 -8.18 22.38
C TRP A 75 11.00 -8.83 23.54
N THR A 76 10.70 -8.03 24.56
CA THR A 76 9.79 -8.36 25.64
C THR A 76 8.59 -7.42 25.61
N VAL A 77 7.47 -7.88 26.18
CA VAL A 77 6.22 -7.12 26.23
C VAL A 77 5.72 -7.12 27.66
N SER A 78 5.35 -5.94 28.17
CA SER A 78 4.76 -5.81 29.50
C SER A 78 3.40 -6.52 29.62
N GLN A 79 2.99 -6.84 30.84
CA GLN A 79 1.73 -7.52 31.08
C GLN A 79 0.51 -6.76 30.55
N ASP A 80 0.55 -5.43 30.54
CA ASP A 80 -0.50 -4.58 29.98
C ASP A 80 -0.45 -4.46 28.45
N GLY A 81 0.60 -4.99 27.79
CA GLY A 81 0.76 -4.92 26.33
C GLY A 81 1.08 -3.53 25.80
N LEU A 82 1.46 -2.59 26.67
CA LEU A 82 1.72 -1.19 26.30
C LEU A 82 3.20 -0.86 26.20
N THR A 83 4.08 -1.66 26.82
CA THR A 83 5.52 -1.42 26.78
C THR A 83 6.23 -2.58 26.10
N TYR A 84 7.02 -2.25 25.09
CA TYR A 84 7.88 -3.17 24.34
C TYR A 84 9.33 -2.77 24.55
N GLU A 85 10.18 -3.72 24.93
CA GLU A 85 11.63 -3.51 24.98
C GLU A 85 12.29 -4.37 23.90
N PHE A 86 12.83 -3.71 22.87
CA PHE A 86 13.53 -4.35 21.76
C PHE A 86 15.02 -4.46 22.09
N MET A 87 15.58 -5.66 21.88
CA MET A 87 17.01 -5.92 21.94
C MET A 87 17.58 -5.90 20.53
N LEU A 88 18.44 -4.94 20.23
CA LEU A 88 19.12 -4.86 18.95
C LEU A 88 20.22 -5.91 18.85
N ARG A 89 20.47 -6.40 17.66
CA ARG A 89 21.59 -7.29 17.36
C ARG A 89 22.92 -6.65 17.78
N PRO A 90 23.81 -7.38 18.46
CA PRO A 90 25.10 -6.83 18.84
C PRO A 90 25.96 -6.53 17.60
N GLY A 91 26.77 -5.49 17.68
CA GLY A 91 27.77 -5.16 16.66
C GLY A 91 27.23 -4.65 15.33
N MET A 92 25.95 -4.23 15.27
CA MET A 92 25.37 -3.62 14.06
C MET A 92 26.13 -2.37 13.64
N LYS A 93 26.25 -2.19 12.34
CA LYS A 93 26.97 -1.06 11.74
C LYS A 93 26.18 -0.41 10.62
N TRP A 94 26.38 0.86 10.46
CA TRP A 94 26.12 1.58 9.24
C TRP A 94 27.13 1.18 8.15
N SER A 95 26.81 1.45 6.89
CA SER A 95 27.70 1.11 5.76
C SER A 95 29.01 1.90 5.72
N ASP A 96 29.15 2.96 6.53
CA ASP A 96 30.40 3.67 6.77
C ASP A 96 31.25 3.07 7.94
N GLY A 97 30.78 1.98 8.51
CA GLY A 97 31.44 1.25 9.60
C GLY A 97 31.13 1.77 11.00
N LYS A 98 30.41 2.88 11.16
CA LYS A 98 29.99 3.38 12.48
C LYS A 98 28.97 2.47 13.13
N PRO A 99 28.96 2.39 14.49
CA PRO A 99 27.94 1.62 15.19
C PRO A 99 26.52 2.14 14.89
N LEU A 100 25.59 1.21 14.70
CA LEU A 100 24.14 1.46 14.70
C LEU A 100 23.59 1.06 16.06
N THR A 101 22.96 1.98 16.77
CA THR A 101 22.54 1.83 18.15
C THR A 101 21.07 2.16 18.36
N ALA A 102 20.51 1.85 19.54
CA ALA A 102 19.16 2.23 19.90
C ALA A 102 18.91 3.75 19.87
N ALA A 103 19.96 4.56 20.09
CA ALA A 103 19.87 6.01 19.99
C ALA A 103 19.56 6.48 18.54
N ASP A 104 20.02 5.75 17.51
CA ASP A 104 19.70 6.07 16.11
C ASP A 104 18.22 5.81 15.83
N PHE A 105 17.65 4.74 16.41
CA PHE A 105 16.21 4.45 16.29
C PHE A 105 15.37 5.47 17.07
N GLU A 106 15.74 5.82 18.30
CA GLU A 106 15.04 6.86 19.08
C GLU A 106 15.01 8.18 18.30
N TRP A 107 16.16 8.63 17.80
CA TRP A 107 16.25 9.83 17.00
C TRP A 107 15.41 9.75 15.73
N SER A 108 15.39 8.59 15.07
CA SER A 108 14.63 8.37 13.82
C SER A 108 13.13 8.44 14.04
N PHE A 109 12.59 7.81 15.09
CA PHE A 109 11.18 7.94 15.45
C PHE A 109 10.79 9.38 15.80
N ARG A 110 11.65 10.09 16.54
CA ARG A 110 11.45 11.51 16.83
C ARG A 110 11.43 12.34 15.55
N ARG A 111 12.37 12.08 14.64
CA ARG A 111 12.42 12.75 13.34
C ARG A 111 11.18 12.46 12.49
N MET A 112 10.72 11.22 12.40
CA MET A 112 9.50 10.87 11.65
C MET A 112 8.27 11.59 12.17
N LEU A 113 8.18 11.84 13.48
CA LEU A 113 7.02 12.47 14.10
C LEU A 113 7.18 13.97 14.35
N ASP A 114 8.36 14.53 14.06
CA ASP A 114 8.56 15.98 14.01
C ASP A 114 7.76 16.57 12.83
N PRO A 115 6.86 17.56 13.07
CA PRO A 115 6.12 18.22 12.00
C PRO A 115 7.00 18.75 10.86
N ALA A 116 8.22 19.20 11.17
CA ALA A 116 9.17 19.73 10.19
C ALA A 116 9.67 18.68 9.19
N THR A 117 9.62 17.40 9.53
CA THR A 117 9.98 16.31 8.61
C THR A 117 8.90 16.06 7.58
N ALA A 118 7.63 16.31 7.95
CA ALA A 118 6.44 16.04 7.13
C ALA A 118 6.39 14.59 6.62
N PHE A 119 6.63 13.61 7.53
CA PHE A 119 6.60 12.19 7.18
C PHE A 119 5.21 11.79 6.69
N PRO A 120 5.06 11.31 5.44
CA PRO A 120 3.73 11.08 4.86
C PRO A 120 2.91 10.00 5.57
N PHE A 121 3.57 9.11 6.32
CA PHE A 121 2.95 7.99 7.03
C PHE A 121 2.96 8.16 8.54
N ALA A 122 3.12 9.38 9.06
CA ALA A 122 3.17 9.67 10.50
C ALA A 122 1.95 9.08 11.24
N ALA A 123 0.76 9.10 10.64
CA ALA A 123 -0.46 8.55 11.23
C ALA A 123 -0.35 7.05 11.54
N ARG A 124 0.48 6.28 10.81
CA ARG A 124 0.74 4.85 11.09
C ARG A 124 1.48 4.62 12.40
N LEU A 125 2.15 5.64 12.90
CA LEU A 125 2.89 5.61 14.17
C LEU A 125 2.10 6.21 15.35
N TYR A 126 0.84 6.63 15.17
CA TYR A 126 0.03 7.21 16.24
C TYR A 126 -0.36 6.20 17.34
N LEU A 127 -0.11 4.93 17.12
CA LEU A 127 -0.16 3.90 18.15
C LEU A 127 0.91 4.10 19.26
N ILE A 128 1.99 4.86 18.99
CA ILE A 128 3.02 5.20 19.96
C ILE A 128 2.50 6.31 20.88
N ARG A 129 2.78 6.21 22.19
CA ARG A 129 2.36 7.21 23.18
C ARG A 129 2.82 8.61 22.80
N ASN A 130 1.90 9.56 22.87
CA ASN A 130 2.06 10.98 22.49
C ASN A 130 2.33 11.25 20.99
N ALA A 131 2.40 10.24 20.11
CA ALA A 131 2.79 10.43 18.71
C ALA A 131 1.88 11.42 17.95
N ARG A 132 0.57 11.32 18.13
CA ARG A 132 -0.40 12.24 17.50
C ARG A 132 -0.18 13.69 17.94
N GLU A 133 0.02 13.91 19.24
CA GLU A 133 0.20 15.24 19.81
C GLU A 133 1.55 15.85 19.40
N VAL A 134 2.60 15.03 19.37
CA VAL A 134 3.93 15.43 18.89
C VAL A 134 3.85 15.82 17.42
N ASN A 135 3.27 14.96 16.58
CA ASN A 135 3.16 15.25 15.14
C ASN A 135 2.26 16.45 14.81
N ALA A 136 1.32 16.76 15.69
CA ALA A 136 0.51 17.99 15.58
C ALA A 136 1.19 19.24 16.16
N GLY A 137 2.43 19.14 16.65
CA GLY A 137 3.17 20.25 17.27
C GLY A 137 2.65 20.67 18.65
N ARG A 138 1.75 19.90 19.28
CA ARG A 138 1.17 20.20 20.59
C ARG A 138 1.98 19.69 21.78
N ARG A 139 2.95 18.78 21.50
CA ARG A 139 3.93 18.30 22.49
C ARG A 139 5.33 18.28 21.89
N PRO A 140 6.37 18.47 22.70
CA PRO A 140 7.74 18.36 22.22
C PRO A 140 8.08 16.92 21.82
N VAL A 141 8.91 16.74 20.81
CA VAL A 141 9.36 15.41 20.29
C VAL A 141 10.05 14.55 21.37
N ALA A 142 10.59 15.18 22.42
CA ALA A 142 11.22 14.49 23.56
C ALA A 142 10.23 13.69 24.40
N GLU A 143 8.94 14.01 24.34
CA GLU A 143 7.87 13.32 25.10
C GLU A 143 7.27 12.12 24.36
N LEU A 144 7.77 11.84 23.15
CA LEU A 144 7.40 10.63 22.41
C LEU A 144 7.72 9.37 23.20
N GLY A 145 6.81 8.39 23.21
CA GLY A 145 6.96 7.10 23.89
C GLY A 145 8.03 6.19 23.29
N VAL A 146 9.21 6.74 22.95
CA VAL A 146 10.37 5.99 22.44
C VAL A 146 11.61 6.43 23.18
N LYS A 147 12.38 5.46 23.73
CA LYS A 147 13.58 5.74 24.52
C LYS A 147 14.65 4.67 24.33
N ALA A 148 15.86 5.06 23.97
CA ALA A 148 17.04 4.22 24.08
C ALA A 148 17.41 4.08 25.57
N LEU A 149 17.46 2.85 26.06
CA LEU A 149 17.85 2.54 27.44
C LEU A 149 19.36 2.42 27.57
N ASP A 150 19.98 1.88 26.54
CA ASP A 150 21.44 1.79 26.35
C ASP A 150 21.73 1.65 24.83
N ALA A 151 22.94 1.24 24.46
CA ALA A 151 23.34 1.12 23.06
C ALA A 151 22.50 0.09 22.27
N ASN A 152 21.99 -0.95 22.92
CA ASN A 152 21.32 -2.08 22.27
C ASN A 152 19.85 -2.23 22.67
N ARG A 153 19.33 -1.50 23.66
CA ARG A 153 17.95 -1.62 24.11
C ARG A 153 17.14 -0.38 23.81
N LEU A 154 16.03 -0.58 23.09
CA LEU A 154 15.06 0.44 22.78
C LEU A 154 13.72 0.10 23.42
N ARG A 155 13.18 1.02 24.23
CA ARG A 155 11.82 0.94 24.76
C ARG A 155 10.85 1.70 23.87
N LEU A 156 9.73 1.07 23.57
CA LEU A 156 8.59 1.65 22.88
C LEU A 156 7.36 1.56 23.79
N GLU A 157 6.68 2.68 24.03
CA GLU A 157 5.44 2.75 24.81
C GLU A 157 4.27 3.09 23.90
N LEU A 158 3.21 2.31 23.97
CA LEU A 158 2.02 2.49 23.14
C LEU A 158 0.95 3.33 23.86
N ALA A 159 0.11 4.00 23.07
CA ALA A 159 -1.07 4.72 23.55
C ALA A 159 -2.22 3.75 23.90
N HIS A 160 -2.29 2.62 23.21
CA HIS A 160 -3.26 1.53 23.39
C HIS A 160 -2.66 0.22 22.88
N PRO A 161 -3.16 -0.95 23.28
CA PRO A 161 -2.70 -2.22 22.71
C PRO A 161 -2.86 -2.26 21.19
N ALA A 162 -1.83 -2.71 20.47
CA ALA A 162 -1.82 -2.75 19.01
C ALA A 162 -1.25 -4.09 18.50
N PRO A 163 -2.09 -5.13 18.32
CA PRO A 163 -1.65 -6.43 17.82
C PRO A 163 -0.93 -6.38 16.48
N TYR A 164 -1.18 -5.34 15.68
CA TYR A 164 -0.55 -5.09 14.38
C TYR A 164 0.76 -4.28 14.46
N LEU A 165 1.27 -3.99 15.66
CA LEU A 165 2.52 -3.23 15.88
C LEU A 165 3.67 -3.77 15.03
N PHE A 166 3.84 -5.08 14.97
CA PHE A 166 4.97 -5.68 14.26
C PHE A 166 4.90 -5.45 12.75
N GLU A 167 3.70 -5.42 12.16
CA GLU A 167 3.52 -5.07 10.76
C GLU A 167 3.87 -3.60 10.49
N VAL A 168 3.48 -2.71 11.42
CA VAL A 168 3.83 -1.28 11.35
C VAL A 168 5.35 -1.10 11.45
N LEU A 169 5.99 -1.74 12.42
CA LEU A 169 7.45 -1.63 12.61
C LEU A 169 8.23 -2.24 11.44
N ALA A 170 7.75 -3.34 10.85
CA ALA A 170 8.40 -3.93 9.68
C ALA A 170 8.35 -3.03 8.44
N SER A 171 7.44 -2.05 8.41
CA SER A 171 7.26 -1.13 7.28
C SER A 171 7.77 0.29 7.55
N TYR A 172 7.68 0.76 8.80
CA TYR A 172 7.84 2.19 9.14
C TYR A 172 8.80 2.43 10.31
N SER A 173 9.79 1.55 10.54
CA SER A 173 10.81 1.77 11.56
C SER A 173 12.24 1.87 11.01
N SER A 174 12.38 2.23 9.73
CA SER A 174 13.70 2.41 9.10
C SER A 174 14.47 3.54 9.80
N PRO A 175 15.70 3.29 10.29
CA PRO A 175 16.50 4.35 10.88
C PRO A 175 17.13 5.22 9.79
N ALA A 176 17.46 6.47 10.12
CA ALA A 176 18.29 7.32 9.28
C ALA A 176 19.61 7.66 10.00
N PRO A 177 20.75 7.78 9.30
CA PRO A 177 22.06 7.99 9.90
C PRO A 177 22.18 9.43 10.44
N ARG A 178 21.83 9.61 11.72
CA ARG A 178 21.82 10.93 12.39
C ARG A 178 23.08 11.72 12.14
N HIS A 179 24.23 11.07 12.31
CA HIS A 179 25.55 11.69 12.16
C HIS A 179 25.81 12.28 10.76
N LEU A 180 25.08 11.80 9.75
CA LEU A 180 25.18 12.27 8.37
C LEU A 180 24.07 13.27 8.05
N VAL A 181 22.83 12.97 8.46
CA VAL A 181 21.68 13.86 8.23
C VAL A 181 21.89 15.23 8.85
N GLU A 182 22.40 15.30 10.09
CA GLU A 182 22.68 16.56 10.78
C GLU A 182 23.86 17.33 10.14
N LYS A 183 24.86 16.60 9.66
CA LYS A 183 26.06 17.21 9.05
C LYS A 183 25.85 17.68 7.61
N ARG A 184 25.02 16.95 6.84
CA ARG A 184 24.81 17.16 5.41
C ARG A 184 23.33 17.10 5.02
N PRO A 185 22.45 17.92 5.59
CA PRO A 185 21.00 17.81 5.41
C PRO A 185 20.55 17.95 3.96
N ALA A 186 21.32 18.65 3.11
CA ALA A 186 20.95 18.91 1.72
C ALA A 186 21.28 17.76 0.75
N ASP A 187 22.29 16.94 1.05
CA ASP A 187 22.87 16.01 0.08
C ASP A 187 23.22 14.62 0.62
N TRP A 188 22.84 14.30 1.86
CA TRP A 188 23.16 13.03 2.50
C TRP A 188 22.63 11.79 1.76
N ILE A 189 21.61 11.97 0.90
CA ILE A 189 20.98 10.89 0.11
C ILE A 189 21.65 10.67 -1.26
N ARG A 190 22.75 11.36 -1.56
CA ARG A 190 23.42 11.27 -2.87
C ARG A 190 24.39 10.09 -2.95
N PRO A 191 24.63 9.54 -4.16
CA PRO A 191 25.68 8.55 -4.38
C PRO A 191 27.05 9.04 -3.85
N GLY A 192 27.80 8.11 -3.24
CA GLY A 192 29.10 8.42 -2.63
C GLY A 192 29.05 9.12 -1.26
N VAL A 193 27.85 9.55 -0.84
CA VAL A 193 27.61 10.21 0.46
C VAL A 193 26.70 9.37 1.34
N MET A 194 25.64 8.83 0.77
CA MET A 194 24.59 8.10 1.48
C MET A 194 25.16 6.94 2.28
N VAL A 195 24.69 6.82 3.51
CA VAL A 195 24.99 5.73 4.44
C VAL A 195 23.67 5.02 4.77
N SER A 196 23.70 3.70 4.75
CA SER A 196 22.52 2.86 5.00
C SER A 196 22.86 1.65 5.88
N ASN A 197 21.85 0.92 6.35
CA ASN A 197 22.02 -0.26 7.20
C ASN A 197 21.32 -1.52 6.63
N GLY A 198 20.82 -1.44 5.40
CA GLY A 198 20.13 -2.54 4.74
C GLY A 198 21.05 -3.50 4.01
N ALA A 199 20.43 -4.45 3.29
CA ALA A 199 21.13 -5.47 2.53
C ALA A 199 21.98 -4.89 1.38
N PHE A 200 21.62 -3.70 0.91
CA PHE A 200 22.32 -3.00 -0.17
C PHE A 200 22.66 -1.57 0.22
N VAL A 201 23.61 -0.99 -0.51
CA VAL A 201 24.03 0.42 -0.41
C VAL A 201 23.86 1.11 -1.76
N LEU A 202 23.63 2.42 -1.74
CA LEU A 202 23.51 3.20 -2.96
C LEU A 202 24.85 3.26 -3.69
N ASP A 203 24.84 2.80 -4.94
CA ASP A 203 25.99 2.84 -5.83
C ASP A 203 25.86 4.00 -6.83
N GLU A 204 24.73 4.07 -7.53
CA GLU A 204 24.44 5.07 -8.55
C GLU A 204 22.97 5.49 -8.51
N TRP A 205 22.71 6.76 -8.80
CA TRP A 205 21.37 7.30 -9.03
C TRP A 205 21.40 8.24 -10.22
N VAL A 206 20.86 7.78 -11.34
CA VAL A 206 20.74 8.56 -12.58
C VAL A 206 19.26 8.92 -12.76
N PRO A 207 18.89 10.20 -12.56
CA PRO A 207 17.50 10.64 -12.69
C PRO A 207 16.88 10.23 -14.02
N ASN A 208 15.62 9.80 -13.98
CA ASN A 208 14.84 9.29 -15.13
C ASN A 208 15.47 8.07 -15.85
N SER A 209 16.42 7.41 -15.24
CA SER A 209 17.06 6.21 -15.77
C SER A 209 17.02 5.04 -14.78
N HIS A 210 17.76 5.15 -13.69
CA HIS A 210 17.82 4.06 -12.72
C HIS A 210 18.44 4.46 -11.38
N VAL A 211 18.17 3.62 -10.36
CA VAL A 211 18.90 3.57 -9.11
C VAL A 211 19.60 2.22 -9.02
N ARG A 212 20.93 2.21 -8.99
CA ARG A 212 21.75 1.01 -8.80
C ARG A 212 22.18 0.91 -7.34
N LEU A 213 21.95 -0.26 -6.78
CA LEU A 213 22.36 -0.63 -5.44
C LEU A 213 23.35 -1.79 -5.53
N LYS A 214 24.38 -1.80 -4.68
CA LYS A 214 25.32 -2.92 -4.54
C LYS A 214 25.20 -3.56 -3.17
N LYS A 215 25.56 -4.83 -3.05
CA LYS A 215 25.54 -5.59 -1.82
C LYS A 215 26.31 -4.85 -0.71
N ASN A 216 25.73 -4.81 0.48
CA ASN A 216 26.34 -4.22 1.67
C ASN A 216 27.10 -5.32 2.45
N PRO A 217 28.44 -5.29 2.46
CA PRO A 217 29.22 -6.31 3.20
C PRO A 217 29.11 -6.17 4.74
N LEU A 218 28.65 -5.00 5.22
CA LEU A 218 28.44 -4.73 6.66
C LEU A 218 27.02 -5.02 7.14
N PHE A 219 26.14 -5.50 6.24
CA PHE A 219 24.80 -5.91 6.62
C PHE A 219 24.84 -7.12 7.58
N TYR A 220 24.02 -7.13 8.62
CA TYR A 220 24.05 -8.17 9.65
C TYR A 220 23.88 -9.61 9.12
N ASP A 221 23.23 -9.76 7.96
CA ASP A 221 22.99 -11.04 7.28
C ASP A 221 23.55 -11.02 5.84
N ALA A 222 24.72 -10.40 5.65
CA ALA A 222 25.35 -10.28 4.34
C ALA A 222 25.59 -11.63 3.66
N ALA A 223 25.87 -12.68 4.44
CA ALA A 223 26.08 -14.04 3.92
C ALA A 223 24.79 -14.61 3.28
N GLY A 224 23.61 -14.25 3.78
CA GLY A 224 22.33 -14.69 3.26
C GLY A 224 21.90 -13.96 1.97
N VAL A 225 22.49 -12.82 1.65
CA VAL A 225 22.18 -12.03 0.44
C VAL A 225 22.94 -12.61 -0.76
N ARG A 226 22.23 -13.12 -1.76
CA ARG A 226 22.82 -13.76 -2.96
C ARG A 226 23.09 -12.79 -4.09
N LEU A 227 22.25 -11.76 -4.23
CA LEU A 227 22.44 -10.73 -5.26
C LEU A 227 23.66 -9.86 -4.95
N GLU A 228 24.44 -9.55 -5.98
CA GLU A 228 25.54 -8.61 -5.90
C GLU A 228 25.06 -7.18 -6.13
N ALA A 229 24.03 -7.00 -6.96
CA ALA A 229 23.44 -5.70 -7.23
C ALA A 229 21.94 -5.80 -7.51
N VAL A 230 21.25 -4.70 -7.29
CA VAL A 230 19.85 -4.48 -7.69
C VAL A 230 19.79 -3.19 -8.49
N VAL A 231 19.14 -3.21 -9.64
CA VAL A 231 18.92 -2.04 -10.49
C VAL A 231 17.42 -1.78 -10.55
N HIS A 232 16.98 -0.71 -9.92
CA HIS A 232 15.62 -0.20 -10.04
C HIS A 232 15.56 0.71 -11.27
N VAL A 233 15.01 0.20 -12.35
CA VAL A 233 15.00 0.85 -13.66
C VAL A 233 13.75 1.69 -13.82
N HIS A 234 13.91 2.97 -14.09
CA HIS A 234 12.77 3.84 -14.41
C HIS A 234 12.10 3.39 -15.72
N THR A 235 10.77 3.37 -15.71
CA THR A 235 9.98 3.01 -16.90
C THR A 235 8.78 3.95 -17.01
N ASP A 236 8.64 4.59 -18.18
CA ASP A 236 7.49 5.43 -18.51
C ASP A 236 6.24 4.55 -18.71
N GLY A 237 5.66 4.10 -17.59
CA GLY A 237 4.44 3.32 -17.56
C GLY A 237 4.60 1.82 -17.83
N ALA A 238 3.53 1.07 -17.52
CA ALA A 238 3.51 -0.39 -17.55
C ALA A 238 3.70 -0.99 -18.94
N ALA A 239 3.28 -0.29 -20.01
CA ALA A 239 3.46 -0.78 -21.38
C ALA A 239 4.94 -0.78 -21.79
N ASN A 240 5.70 0.23 -21.39
CA ASN A 240 7.15 0.29 -21.61
C ASN A 240 7.86 -0.79 -20.80
N ALA A 241 7.50 -0.94 -19.52
CA ALA A 241 8.04 -2.00 -18.67
C ALA A 241 7.83 -3.40 -19.30
N LEU A 242 6.64 -3.67 -19.85
CA LEU A 242 6.34 -4.92 -20.54
C LEU A 242 7.22 -5.14 -21.79
N ARG A 243 7.42 -4.09 -22.60
CA ARG A 243 8.31 -4.20 -23.78
C ARG A 243 9.74 -4.54 -23.38
N ARG A 244 10.27 -3.86 -22.35
CA ARG A 244 11.64 -4.11 -21.84
C ARG A 244 11.78 -5.47 -21.18
N PHE A 245 10.76 -5.96 -20.47
CA PHE A 245 10.73 -7.33 -19.94
C PHE A 245 10.81 -8.37 -21.08
N ARG A 246 10.02 -8.18 -22.14
CA ARG A 246 10.07 -9.07 -23.34
C ARG A 246 11.41 -9.04 -24.06
N ALA A 247 12.12 -7.93 -24.02
CA ALA A 247 13.48 -7.79 -24.56
C ALA A 247 14.57 -8.40 -23.66
N GLY A 248 14.19 -8.90 -22.44
CA GLY A 248 15.15 -9.46 -21.48
C GLY A 248 15.95 -8.39 -20.72
N GLU A 249 15.55 -7.11 -20.81
CA GLU A 249 16.20 -6.00 -20.10
C GLU A 249 15.78 -5.90 -18.64
N LEU A 250 14.64 -6.50 -18.28
CA LEU A 250 14.08 -6.52 -16.93
C LEU A 250 13.81 -7.94 -16.49
N ASP A 251 14.08 -8.24 -15.22
CA ASP A 251 13.80 -9.53 -14.59
C ASP A 251 12.43 -9.51 -13.87
N VAL A 252 11.96 -8.33 -13.44
CA VAL A 252 10.69 -8.15 -12.73
C VAL A 252 9.98 -6.89 -13.20
N ILE A 253 8.68 -7.01 -13.52
CA ILE A 253 7.78 -5.87 -13.64
C ILE A 253 6.62 -6.00 -12.65
N LEU A 254 6.27 -4.89 -12.00
CA LEU A 254 5.32 -4.86 -10.91
C LEU A 254 3.86 -4.73 -11.35
N VAL A 255 3.63 -4.28 -12.60
CA VAL A 255 2.28 -4.06 -13.16
C VAL A 255 2.26 -4.52 -14.61
N VAL A 256 1.41 -5.50 -14.92
CA VAL A 256 1.05 -5.85 -16.29
C VAL A 256 -0.12 -4.96 -16.71
N PRO A 257 -0.07 -4.28 -17.88
CA PRO A 257 -1.21 -3.51 -18.37
C PRO A 257 -2.46 -4.39 -18.49
N PRO A 258 -3.65 -3.91 -18.07
CA PRO A 258 -4.88 -4.70 -18.10
C PRO A 258 -5.23 -5.25 -19.49
N ASP A 259 -5.02 -4.47 -20.54
CA ASP A 259 -5.25 -4.84 -21.94
C ASP A 259 -4.25 -5.88 -22.48
N GLN A 260 -3.10 -6.04 -21.81
CA GLN A 260 -2.07 -7.02 -22.16
C GLN A 260 -2.13 -8.30 -21.31
N LEU A 261 -3.07 -8.38 -20.37
CA LEU A 261 -3.09 -9.50 -19.43
C LEU A 261 -3.43 -10.84 -20.09
N ASP A 262 -4.38 -10.84 -21.03
CA ASP A 262 -4.74 -12.06 -21.76
C ASP A 262 -3.58 -12.53 -22.66
N TRP A 263 -2.88 -11.59 -23.28
CA TRP A 263 -1.67 -11.88 -24.02
C TRP A 263 -0.59 -12.49 -23.09
N ALA A 264 -0.38 -11.92 -21.92
CA ALA A 264 0.59 -12.43 -20.94
C ALA A 264 0.21 -13.84 -20.44
N ARG A 265 -1.09 -14.14 -20.24
CA ARG A 265 -1.56 -15.47 -19.88
C ARG A 265 -1.21 -16.53 -20.93
N GLN A 266 -1.31 -16.15 -22.20
CA GLN A 266 -1.06 -17.06 -23.33
C GLN A 266 0.44 -17.22 -23.61
N ASN A 267 1.22 -16.14 -23.53
CA ASN A 267 2.60 -16.12 -24.02
C ASN A 267 3.66 -16.20 -22.91
N LEU A 268 3.31 -15.82 -21.66
CA LEU A 268 4.21 -15.80 -20.51
C LEU A 268 3.55 -16.46 -19.27
N PRO A 269 2.96 -17.68 -19.42
CA PRO A 269 2.20 -18.31 -18.31
C PRO A 269 3.08 -18.68 -17.11
N LYS A 270 4.37 -18.92 -17.32
CA LYS A 270 5.31 -19.27 -16.25
C LYS A 270 5.86 -18.05 -15.51
N GLU A 271 5.91 -16.92 -16.17
CA GLU A 271 6.37 -15.63 -15.62
C GLU A 271 5.23 -14.84 -14.97
N LEU A 272 4.00 -15.02 -15.45
CA LEU A 272 2.85 -14.28 -14.95
C LEU A 272 2.50 -14.70 -13.51
N ARG A 273 2.47 -13.71 -12.61
CA ARG A 273 2.08 -13.84 -11.22
C ARG A 273 0.81 -13.04 -10.97
N LEU A 274 -0.27 -13.75 -10.67
CA LEU A 274 -1.53 -13.15 -10.21
C LEU A 274 -1.67 -13.51 -8.74
N SER A 275 -1.64 -12.51 -7.89
CA SER A 275 -1.74 -12.69 -6.43
C SER A 275 -2.84 -11.83 -5.85
N PRO A 276 -3.57 -12.29 -4.83
CA PRO A 276 -4.49 -11.41 -4.10
C PRO A 276 -3.75 -10.17 -3.60
N GLY A 277 -4.36 -9.00 -3.78
CA GLY A 277 -3.88 -7.75 -3.21
C GLY A 277 -4.64 -7.39 -1.92
N PHE A 278 -4.03 -6.57 -1.08
CA PHE A 278 -4.65 -6.15 0.18
C PHE A 278 -5.30 -4.78 0.03
N GLY A 279 -6.41 -4.77 -0.68
CA GLY A 279 -7.22 -3.58 -0.93
C GLY A 279 -8.60 -3.92 -1.45
N VAL A 280 -9.53 -2.97 -1.30
CA VAL A 280 -10.91 -3.05 -1.76
C VAL A 280 -11.28 -1.80 -2.55
N GLU A 281 -11.84 -2.01 -3.74
CA GLU A 281 -12.53 -0.97 -4.51
C GLU A 281 -13.98 -0.92 -4.03
N HIS A 282 -14.52 0.30 -3.84
CA HIS A 282 -15.86 0.50 -3.34
C HIS A 282 -16.49 1.79 -3.86
N ILE A 283 -17.79 1.92 -3.69
CA ILE A 283 -18.50 3.20 -3.76
C ILE A 283 -18.79 3.65 -2.34
N ALA A 284 -18.32 4.83 -1.94
CA ALA A 284 -18.73 5.48 -0.70
C ALA A 284 -19.94 6.37 -0.98
N PHE A 285 -20.96 6.26 -0.13
CA PHE A 285 -22.16 7.08 -0.16
C PHE A 285 -22.05 8.19 0.87
N ASN A 286 -22.44 9.41 0.53
CA ASN A 286 -22.54 10.48 1.53
C ASN A 286 -23.80 10.27 2.39
N THR A 287 -23.64 9.61 3.54
CA THR A 287 -24.76 9.24 4.42
C THR A 287 -25.46 10.43 5.10
N ARG A 288 -24.89 11.62 4.97
CA ARG A 288 -25.42 12.88 5.53
C ARG A 288 -26.28 13.65 4.54
N LYS A 289 -26.46 13.14 3.31
CA LYS A 289 -27.06 13.89 2.19
C LYS A 289 -28.03 12.99 1.42
N ALA A 290 -29.23 13.52 1.14
CA ALA A 290 -30.15 12.83 0.24
C ALA A 290 -29.45 12.61 -1.13
N PRO A 291 -29.72 11.50 -1.80
CA PRO A 291 -30.66 10.43 -1.42
C PRO A 291 -30.02 9.33 -0.54
N PHE A 292 -28.75 9.45 -0.17
CA PHE A 292 -27.99 8.43 0.53
C PHE A 292 -28.02 8.53 2.07
N ASP A 293 -28.81 9.44 2.64
CA ASP A 293 -29.21 9.41 4.04
C ASP A 293 -30.16 8.21 4.33
N ASP A 294 -30.90 7.73 3.32
CA ASP A 294 -31.75 6.53 3.44
C ASP A 294 -30.95 5.23 3.19
N ALA A 295 -30.88 4.36 4.20
CA ALA A 295 -30.18 3.07 4.11
C ALA A 295 -30.77 2.12 3.05
N ARG A 296 -32.09 2.22 2.78
CA ARG A 296 -32.75 1.41 1.75
C ARG A 296 -32.21 1.74 0.36
N VAL A 297 -31.96 3.03 0.10
CA VAL A 297 -31.38 3.51 -1.16
C VAL A 297 -29.95 3.01 -1.31
N ARG A 298 -29.11 3.10 -0.26
CA ARG A 298 -27.73 2.59 -0.28
C ARG A 298 -27.69 1.10 -0.54
N ARG A 299 -28.55 0.34 0.15
CA ARG A 299 -28.68 -1.11 -0.03
C ARG A 299 -29.11 -1.47 -1.46
N ALA A 300 -30.13 -0.79 -1.99
CA ALA A 300 -30.63 -1.02 -3.35
C ALA A 300 -29.52 -0.79 -4.40
N VAL A 301 -28.79 0.30 -4.30
CA VAL A 301 -27.66 0.60 -5.20
C VAL A 301 -26.57 -0.49 -5.07
N SER A 302 -26.24 -0.92 -3.86
CA SER A 302 -25.26 -1.98 -3.64
C SER A 302 -25.70 -3.32 -4.25
N MET A 303 -26.96 -3.71 -4.08
CA MET A 303 -27.52 -4.96 -4.62
C MET A 303 -27.57 -4.99 -6.15
N ALA A 304 -27.85 -3.85 -6.78
CA ALA A 304 -28.00 -3.75 -8.23
C ALA A 304 -26.68 -3.96 -9.01
N ILE A 305 -25.53 -3.86 -8.34
CA ILE A 305 -24.20 -4.01 -8.98
C ILE A 305 -23.86 -5.49 -9.13
N ASP A 306 -23.64 -5.92 -10.38
CA ASP A 306 -23.12 -7.25 -10.72
C ASP A 306 -21.60 -7.28 -10.60
N ARG A 307 -21.13 -7.75 -9.44
CA ARG A 307 -19.69 -7.81 -9.10
C ARG A 307 -18.95 -8.87 -9.89
N GLU A 308 -19.63 -9.98 -10.18
CA GLU A 308 -19.10 -11.08 -10.99
C GLU A 308 -18.85 -10.64 -12.43
N ALA A 309 -19.84 -9.96 -13.04
CA ALA A 309 -19.66 -9.38 -14.38
C ALA A 309 -18.58 -8.28 -14.39
N LEU A 310 -18.53 -7.46 -13.33
CA LEU A 310 -17.51 -6.40 -13.22
C LEU A 310 -16.10 -6.98 -13.25
N VAL A 311 -15.79 -8.03 -12.48
CA VAL A 311 -14.44 -8.60 -12.43
C VAL A 311 -14.13 -9.50 -13.63
N SER A 312 -15.12 -10.24 -14.17
CA SER A 312 -14.88 -11.20 -15.25
C SER A 312 -14.89 -10.57 -16.65
N GLN A 313 -15.65 -9.48 -16.85
CA GLN A 313 -15.85 -8.87 -18.17
C GLN A 313 -15.22 -7.48 -18.32
N VAL A 314 -15.07 -6.72 -17.22
CA VAL A 314 -14.64 -5.32 -17.27
C VAL A 314 -13.19 -5.16 -16.82
N THR A 315 -12.86 -5.56 -15.59
CA THR A 315 -11.50 -5.43 -15.08
C THR A 315 -10.60 -6.55 -15.57
N ARG A 316 -11.07 -7.80 -15.56
CA ARG A 316 -10.41 -9.01 -16.08
C ARG A 316 -8.96 -9.21 -15.60
N ALA A 317 -8.63 -8.66 -14.44
CA ALA A 317 -7.26 -8.52 -13.99
C ALA A 317 -6.94 -9.38 -12.75
N GLY A 318 -7.78 -10.39 -12.47
CA GLY A 318 -7.60 -11.32 -11.36
C GLY A 318 -8.23 -10.84 -10.06
N GLU A 319 -8.95 -9.72 -10.07
CA GLU A 319 -9.73 -9.24 -8.94
C GLU A 319 -10.79 -10.26 -8.53
N VAL A 320 -11.20 -10.20 -7.25
CA VAL A 320 -12.21 -11.07 -6.68
C VAL A 320 -13.44 -10.23 -6.31
N PRO A 321 -14.68 -10.65 -6.65
CA PRO A 321 -15.91 -9.96 -6.24
C PRO A 321 -15.95 -9.73 -4.74
N ALA A 322 -16.17 -8.47 -4.29
CA ALA A 322 -16.19 -8.12 -2.88
C ALA A 322 -17.62 -7.94 -2.37
N TYR A 323 -17.98 -8.76 -1.40
CA TYR A 323 -19.21 -8.68 -0.60
C TYR A 323 -18.92 -8.35 0.87
N GLY A 324 -17.66 -8.11 1.22
CA GLY A 324 -17.16 -7.66 2.50
C GLY A 324 -16.25 -6.46 2.31
N LEU A 325 -15.84 -5.83 3.40
CA LEU A 325 -14.95 -4.67 3.41
C LEU A 325 -13.49 -5.09 3.54
N VAL A 326 -13.25 -6.17 4.28
CA VAL A 326 -11.91 -6.66 4.61
C VAL A 326 -11.50 -7.76 3.62
N PRO A 327 -10.33 -7.64 2.95
CA PRO A 327 -9.83 -8.67 2.04
C PRO A 327 -9.66 -10.04 2.70
N LEU A 328 -9.90 -11.12 1.93
CA LEU A 328 -10.02 -12.49 2.41
C LEU A 328 -8.78 -13.08 3.12
N LYS A 329 -7.62 -12.45 2.99
CA LYS A 329 -6.36 -12.92 3.60
C LYS A 329 -5.82 -11.95 4.65
N ALA A 330 -6.71 -11.21 5.30
CA ALA A 330 -6.36 -10.40 6.45
C ALA A 330 -5.77 -11.29 7.57
N SER A 331 -4.70 -10.80 8.21
CA SER A 331 -4.07 -11.49 9.33
C SER A 331 -5.05 -11.60 10.50
N SER A 332 -5.05 -12.75 11.15
CA SER A 332 -5.81 -12.94 12.39
C SER A 332 -7.31 -12.60 12.27
N TYR A 333 -7.93 -12.81 11.11
CA TYR A 333 -9.33 -12.44 10.90
C TYR A 333 -10.22 -13.60 10.49
N GLY A 334 -9.94 -14.64 9.97
CA GLY A 334 -10.68 -15.87 9.63
C GLY A 334 -12.23 -15.89 9.60
N ARG A 335 -12.89 -14.74 9.87
CA ARG A 335 -14.32 -14.56 10.08
C ARG A 335 -14.91 -13.40 9.27
N ASN A 336 -14.45 -13.21 8.03
CA ASN A 336 -14.91 -12.12 7.16
C ASN A 336 -16.44 -12.10 7.07
N ALA A 337 -17.04 -10.98 7.45
CA ALA A 337 -18.47 -10.76 7.22
C ALA A 337 -18.74 -10.58 5.71
N ARG A 338 -19.94 -10.89 5.30
CA ARG A 338 -20.40 -10.71 3.92
C ARG A 338 -21.79 -10.11 3.92
N ALA A 339 -22.07 -9.26 2.94
CA ALA A 339 -23.41 -8.75 2.71
C ALA A 339 -24.40 -9.95 2.58
N ASP A 340 -25.56 -9.85 3.20
CA ASP A 340 -26.56 -10.92 3.29
C ASP A 340 -27.09 -11.39 1.91
N PHE A 341 -27.03 -10.51 0.91
CA PHE A 341 -27.38 -10.82 -0.48
C PHE A 341 -26.24 -11.45 -1.31
N ALA A 342 -25.10 -11.73 -0.72
CA ALA A 342 -23.92 -12.24 -1.44
C ALA A 342 -24.18 -13.57 -2.17
N GLY A 343 -25.06 -14.42 -1.64
CA GLY A 343 -25.46 -15.70 -2.23
C GLY A 343 -26.61 -15.62 -3.23
N MET A 344 -27.22 -14.45 -3.42
CA MET A 344 -28.35 -14.29 -4.32
C MET A 344 -27.94 -14.19 -5.78
N GLN A 345 -28.74 -14.71 -6.69
CA GLN A 345 -28.60 -14.49 -8.12
C GLN A 345 -28.81 -13.02 -8.48
N GLN A 346 -28.09 -12.50 -9.49
CA GLN A 346 -28.15 -11.07 -9.85
C GLN A 346 -29.55 -10.59 -10.21
N ALA A 347 -30.34 -11.42 -10.92
CA ALA A 347 -31.71 -11.07 -11.27
C ALA A 347 -32.59 -10.83 -10.02
N GLU A 348 -32.43 -11.64 -8.99
CA GLU A 348 -33.17 -11.50 -7.73
C GLU A 348 -32.66 -10.27 -6.95
N ARG A 349 -31.37 -10.02 -6.93
CA ARG A 349 -30.78 -8.79 -6.35
C ARG A 349 -31.38 -7.54 -6.99
N VAL A 350 -31.46 -7.49 -8.33
CA VAL A 350 -32.06 -6.34 -9.07
C VAL A 350 -33.55 -6.20 -8.75
N LYS A 351 -34.31 -7.32 -8.66
CA LYS A 351 -35.72 -7.29 -8.29
C LYS A 351 -35.91 -6.69 -6.89
N GLN A 352 -35.17 -7.15 -5.90
CA GLN A 352 -35.20 -6.60 -4.53
C GLN A 352 -34.74 -5.15 -4.46
N ALA A 353 -33.70 -4.77 -5.23
CA ALA A 353 -33.27 -3.38 -5.33
C ALA A 353 -34.38 -2.45 -5.81
N ARG A 354 -35.15 -2.87 -6.82
CA ARG A 354 -36.32 -2.12 -7.30
C ARG A 354 -37.41 -2.00 -6.22
N ALA A 355 -37.66 -3.04 -5.45
CA ALA A 355 -38.62 -3.00 -4.35
C ALA A 355 -38.20 -2.00 -3.26
N LEU A 356 -36.95 -2.05 -2.82
CA LEU A 356 -36.39 -1.11 -1.85
C LEU A 356 -36.44 0.36 -2.35
N LEU A 357 -36.16 0.58 -3.64
CA LEU A 357 -36.27 1.91 -4.25
C LEU A 357 -37.74 2.39 -4.26
N ALA A 358 -38.69 1.50 -4.56
CA ALA A 358 -40.11 1.83 -4.53
C ALA A 358 -40.59 2.19 -3.11
N GLU A 359 -40.17 1.44 -2.08
CA GLU A 359 -40.41 1.77 -0.67
C GLU A 359 -39.78 3.11 -0.24
N ALA A 360 -38.67 3.50 -0.87
CA ALA A 360 -38.02 4.81 -0.65
C ALA A 360 -38.64 5.93 -1.53
N GLY A 361 -39.70 5.66 -2.28
CA GLY A 361 -40.41 6.64 -3.09
C GLY A 361 -39.84 6.88 -4.49
N TYR A 362 -39.00 5.95 -5.00
CA TYR A 362 -38.44 6.00 -6.35
C TYR A 362 -39.04 4.92 -7.24
N GLY A 363 -39.27 5.25 -8.51
CA GLY A 363 -39.85 4.32 -9.49
C GLY A 363 -39.89 4.91 -10.90
N PRO A 364 -40.65 4.32 -11.87
CA PRO A 364 -40.63 4.77 -13.25
C PRO A 364 -40.96 6.26 -13.44
N GLY A 365 -41.91 6.81 -12.67
CA GLY A 365 -42.31 8.21 -12.71
C GLY A 365 -41.34 9.16 -11.98
N ARG A 366 -40.54 8.65 -11.04
CA ARG A 366 -39.57 9.40 -10.24
C ARG A 366 -38.32 8.55 -10.03
N PRO A 367 -37.49 8.36 -11.05
CA PRO A 367 -36.29 7.52 -10.92
C PRO A 367 -35.30 8.16 -9.95
N LEU A 368 -34.60 7.30 -9.18
CA LEU A 368 -33.45 7.74 -8.39
C LEU A 368 -32.40 8.34 -9.33
N ARG A 369 -31.90 9.53 -9.02
CA ARG A 369 -30.83 10.22 -9.75
C ARG A 369 -29.72 10.61 -8.80
N PHE A 370 -28.46 10.39 -9.19
CA PHE A 370 -27.30 10.88 -8.46
C PHE A 370 -26.05 10.95 -9.34
N THR A 371 -25.05 11.70 -8.89
CA THR A 371 -23.74 11.78 -9.53
C THR A 371 -22.77 10.80 -8.86
N LEU A 372 -22.18 9.89 -9.66
CA LEU A 372 -21.07 9.05 -9.26
C LEU A 372 -19.75 9.74 -9.65
N ARG A 373 -19.02 10.23 -8.65
CA ARG A 373 -17.68 10.79 -8.86
C ARG A 373 -16.63 9.69 -8.88
N TYR A 374 -15.55 9.89 -9.64
CA TYR A 374 -14.45 8.94 -9.73
C TYR A 374 -13.13 9.63 -10.11
N PRO A 375 -11.94 9.07 -9.78
CA PRO A 375 -10.65 9.59 -10.24
C PRO A 375 -10.54 9.51 -11.76
N SER A 376 -10.04 10.55 -12.42
CA SER A 376 -9.85 10.60 -13.88
C SER A 376 -8.94 9.47 -14.38
N GLY A 377 -9.16 9.03 -15.62
CA GLY A 377 -8.41 7.98 -16.32
C GLY A 377 -9.32 7.04 -17.10
N ASP A 378 -8.81 6.45 -18.18
CA ASP A 378 -9.60 5.64 -19.11
C ASP A 378 -10.19 4.39 -18.48
N VAL A 379 -9.38 3.67 -17.66
CA VAL A 379 -9.84 2.50 -16.92
C VAL A 379 -10.91 2.89 -15.91
N GLN A 380 -10.71 4.00 -15.24
CA GLN A 380 -11.62 4.51 -14.22
C GLN A 380 -12.96 4.92 -14.82
N LYS A 381 -12.92 5.61 -15.99
CA LYS A 381 -14.10 5.99 -16.75
C LYS A 381 -14.89 4.77 -17.24
N ARG A 382 -14.20 3.76 -17.78
CA ARG A 382 -14.82 2.51 -18.25
C ARG A 382 -15.60 1.82 -17.14
N ILE A 383 -15.00 1.71 -15.94
CA ILE A 383 -15.68 1.11 -14.76
C ILE A 383 -16.92 1.94 -14.39
N ALA A 384 -16.81 3.27 -14.34
CA ALA A 384 -17.93 4.15 -13.99
C ALA A 384 -19.10 4.04 -14.99
N VAL A 385 -18.81 3.96 -16.30
CA VAL A 385 -19.81 3.75 -17.35
C VAL A 385 -20.54 2.43 -17.16
N VAL A 386 -19.82 1.35 -16.87
CA VAL A 386 -20.43 0.03 -16.67
C VAL A 386 -21.28 0.00 -15.39
N LEU A 387 -20.80 0.61 -14.30
CA LEU A 387 -21.58 0.75 -13.07
C LEU A 387 -22.89 1.51 -13.32
N ALA A 388 -22.85 2.62 -14.08
CA ALA A 388 -24.06 3.37 -14.45
C ALA A 388 -25.03 2.51 -15.28
N ALA A 389 -24.54 1.72 -16.22
CA ALA A 389 -25.35 0.80 -17.01
C ALA A 389 -26.00 -0.32 -16.16
N MET A 390 -25.25 -0.91 -15.21
CA MET A 390 -25.79 -1.90 -14.27
C MET A 390 -26.91 -1.31 -13.41
N LEU A 391 -26.72 -0.09 -12.90
CA LEU A 391 -27.69 0.60 -12.06
C LEU A 391 -28.95 0.99 -12.84
N GLN A 392 -28.82 1.27 -14.13
CA GLN A 392 -29.97 1.54 -15.01
C GLN A 392 -30.94 0.35 -15.07
N ALA A 393 -30.44 -0.88 -15.00
CA ALA A 393 -31.28 -2.08 -14.93
C ALA A 393 -32.19 -2.11 -13.68
N ALA A 394 -31.78 -1.45 -12.60
CA ALA A 394 -32.63 -1.27 -11.40
C ALA A 394 -33.52 -0.02 -11.44
N GLY A 395 -33.50 0.75 -12.54
CA GLY A 395 -34.27 1.98 -12.69
C GLY A 395 -33.57 3.23 -12.14
N VAL A 396 -32.27 3.16 -11.88
CA VAL A 396 -31.46 4.27 -11.36
C VAL A 396 -30.78 5.01 -12.51
N ARG A 397 -30.77 6.33 -12.48
CA ARG A 397 -30.08 7.18 -13.44
C ARG A 397 -28.84 7.80 -12.81
N VAL A 398 -27.66 7.40 -13.29
CA VAL A 398 -26.38 7.85 -12.76
C VAL A 398 -25.69 8.78 -13.73
N GLU A 399 -25.37 9.99 -13.28
CA GLU A 399 -24.43 10.88 -13.94
C GLU A 399 -23.01 10.54 -13.46
N ILE A 400 -22.04 10.44 -14.38
CA ILE A 400 -20.66 10.13 -14.04
C ILE A 400 -19.79 11.36 -14.16
N ALA A 401 -18.99 11.67 -13.13
CA ALA A 401 -18.12 12.85 -13.08
C ALA A 401 -16.69 12.43 -12.71
N GLY A 402 -15.76 12.50 -13.68
CA GLY A 402 -14.34 12.26 -13.45
C GLY A 402 -13.62 13.53 -13.04
N SER A 403 -12.80 13.46 -11.99
CA SER A 403 -11.98 14.59 -11.50
C SER A 403 -10.53 14.12 -11.31
N GLU A 404 -9.57 15.05 -11.41
CA GLU A 404 -8.20 14.80 -10.98
C GLU A 404 -8.19 14.43 -9.48
N LEU A 405 -7.31 13.50 -9.09
CA LEU A 405 -7.37 12.87 -7.76
C LEU A 405 -7.30 13.87 -6.61
N ARG A 406 -6.45 14.89 -6.68
CA ARG A 406 -6.31 15.91 -5.63
C ARG A 406 -7.58 16.76 -5.49
N SER A 407 -8.18 17.15 -6.62
CA SER A 407 -9.45 17.87 -6.66
C SER A 407 -10.56 17.02 -6.04
N LEU A 408 -10.65 15.75 -6.45
CA LEU A 408 -11.63 14.80 -5.94
C LEU A 408 -11.51 14.60 -4.42
N LEU A 409 -10.29 14.46 -3.90
CA LEU A 409 -10.05 14.35 -2.46
C LEU A 409 -10.51 15.60 -1.71
N GLY A 410 -10.29 16.78 -2.30
CA GLY A 410 -10.79 18.05 -1.74
C GLY A 410 -12.31 18.13 -1.71
N GLU A 411 -13.00 17.71 -2.78
CA GLU A 411 -14.48 17.66 -2.85
C GLU A 411 -15.05 16.70 -1.82
N VAL A 412 -14.47 15.50 -1.72
CA VAL A 412 -14.89 14.48 -0.74
C VAL A 412 -14.67 14.95 0.69
N GLY A 413 -13.53 15.58 0.98
CA GLY A 413 -13.23 16.13 2.31
C GLY A 413 -14.21 17.23 2.76
N ARG A 414 -14.79 17.98 1.82
CA ARG A 414 -15.85 18.97 2.11
C ARG A 414 -17.26 18.37 2.13
N GLY A 415 -17.44 17.10 1.75
CA GLY A 415 -18.74 16.45 1.58
C GLY A 415 -19.51 16.90 0.31
N ASP A 416 -18.79 17.42 -0.70
CA ASP A 416 -19.37 17.91 -1.96
C ASP A 416 -19.56 16.77 -2.97
N PHE A 417 -20.21 15.70 -2.56
CA PHE A 417 -20.54 14.55 -3.39
C PHE A 417 -21.81 13.86 -2.88
N GLU A 418 -22.41 13.05 -3.71
CA GLU A 418 -23.49 12.12 -3.37
C GLU A 418 -22.95 10.70 -3.24
N ALA A 419 -22.25 10.21 -4.29
CA ALA A 419 -21.53 8.94 -4.30
C ALA A 419 -20.16 9.12 -4.96
N VAL A 420 -19.15 8.45 -4.42
CA VAL A 420 -17.79 8.49 -4.97
C VAL A 420 -17.21 7.08 -5.01
N ARG A 421 -16.61 6.72 -6.15
CA ARG A 421 -15.85 5.48 -6.28
C ARG A 421 -14.42 5.71 -5.83
N PHE A 422 -13.99 4.93 -4.86
CA PHE A 422 -12.67 5.01 -4.26
C PHE A 422 -12.09 3.63 -3.97
N GLN A 423 -10.81 3.63 -3.60
CA GLN A 423 -10.10 2.45 -3.18
C GLN A 423 -9.58 2.61 -1.74
N TRP A 424 -9.64 1.53 -0.96
CA TRP A 424 -8.90 1.42 0.27
C TRP A 424 -7.76 0.43 0.07
N LEU A 425 -6.54 0.89 0.29
CA LEU A 425 -5.33 0.09 0.31
C LEU A 425 -4.75 0.14 1.73
N SER A 426 -4.14 -0.93 2.18
CA SER A 426 -3.48 -0.98 3.47
C SER A 426 -2.05 -1.49 3.35
N GLY A 427 -1.14 -0.88 4.11
CA GLY A 427 0.23 -1.36 4.30
C GLY A 427 0.36 -2.45 5.36
N THR A 428 -0.70 -2.72 6.14
CA THR A 428 -0.80 -3.81 7.12
C THR A 428 -1.90 -4.77 6.71
N THR A 429 -1.81 -6.03 7.14
CA THR A 429 -2.83 -7.04 6.86
C THR A 429 -3.87 -7.15 7.97
N ASP A 430 -3.81 -6.29 8.98
CA ASP A 430 -4.80 -6.22 10.05
C ASP A 430 -6.14 -5.68 9.54
N PRO A 431 -7.29 -6.32 9.85
CA PRO A 431 -8.61 -5.90 9.39
C PRO A 431 -9.00 -4.50 9.86
N VAL A 432 -8.49 -4.03 11.00
CA VAL A 432 -8.78 -2.70 11.54
C VAL A 432 -8.44 -1.60 10.54
N SER A 433 -7.43 -1.79 9.70
CA SER A 433 -7.01 -0.80 8.70
C SER A 433 -8.06 -0.46 7.64
N PHE A 434 -9.09 -1.30 7.50
CA PHE A 434 -10.27 -1.04 6.66
C PHE A 434 -11.43 -0.52 7.49
N LEU A 435 -11.67 -1.10 8.67
CA LEU A 435 -12.83 -0.80 9.49
C LEU A 435 -12.72 0.55 10.18
N GLU A 436 -11.53 0.94 10.67
CA GLU A 436 -11.31 2.27 11.28
C GLU A 436 -11.67 3.45 10.37
N ARG A 437 -11.70 3.24 9.04
CA ARG A 437 -12.10 4.26 8.05
C ARG A 437 -13.59 4.59 8.07
N LEU A 438 -14.38 3.82 8.79
CA LEU A 438 -15.81 4.07 9.03
C LEU A 438 -16.11 4.51 10.48
N ASP A 439 -15.09 4.58 11.35
CA ASP A 439 -15.23 5.15 12.68
C ASP A 439 -15.67 6.63 12.58
N SER A 440 -16.64 7.02 13.38
CA SER A 440 -17.14 8.40 13.38
C SER A 440 -16.07 9.43 13.77
N ALA A 441 -15.04 9.02 14.51
CA ALA A 441 -13.90 9.83 14.91
C ALA A 441 -12.76 9.86 13.86
N ALA A 442 -12.86 9.11 12.75
CA ALA A 442 -11.79 9.03 11.73
C ALA A 442 -11.64 10.31 10.88
N GLY A 443 -12.51 11.31 11.07
CA GLY A 443 -12.42 12.59 10.36
C GLY A 443 -12.51 12.41 8.83
N ALA A 444 -11.55 12.96 8.10
CA ALA A 444 -11.51 12.91 6.63
C ALA A 444 -11.30 11.48 6.06
N GLU A 445 -10.79 10.53 6.83
CA GLU A 445 -10.67 9.12 6.43
C GLU A 445 -12.07 8.48 6.28
N ASN A 446 -13.06 8.90 7.08
CA ASN A 446 -14.45 8.48 6.95
C ASN A 446 -15.16 9.26 5.83
N GLN A 447 -14.87 8.89 4.61
CA GLN A 447 -15.41 9.54 3.41
C GLN A 447 -16.95 9.54 3.38
N SER A 448 -17.58 8.44 3.84
CA SER A 448 -19.04 8.31 3.84
C SER A 448 -19.74 9.21 4.85
N GLY A 449 -19.03 9.67 5.89
CA GLY A 449 -19.61 10.35 7.04
C GLY A 449 -20.53 9.45 7.88
N TYR A 450 -20.32 8.14 7.80
CA TYR A 450 -21.04 7.15 8.60
C TYR A 450 -20.83 7.40 10.09
N ALA A 451 -21.89 7.32 10.85
CA ALA A 451 -21.86 7.46 12.30
C ALA A 451 -22.83 6.43 12.91
N ASN A 452 -22.27 5.50 13.67
CA ASN A 452 -23.03 4.48 14.39
C ASN A 452 -22.32 4.17 15.71
N ALA A 453 -22.93 4.59 16.83
CA ALA A 453 -22.33 4.45 18.15
C ALA A 453 -22.00 3.00 18.54
N ARG A 454 -22.76 2.02 18.05
CA ARG A 454 -22.48 0.59 18.27
C ARG A 454 -21.27 0.13 17.47
N TYR A 455 -21.12 0.60 16.23
CA TYR A 455 -19.95 0.35 15.40
C TYR A 455 -18.68 0.89 16.08
N ASP A 456 -18.71 2.15 16.49
CA ASP A 456 -17.59 2.80 17.17
C ASP A 456 -17.22 2.10 18.48
N ALA A 457 -18.25 1.63 19.24
CA ALA A 457 -18.02 0.87 20.47
C ALA A 457 -17.33 -0.49 20.19
N LEU A 458 -17.73 -1.19 19.13
CA LEU A 458 -17.09 -2.45 18.73
C LEU A 458 -15.62 -2.26 18.34
N LEU A 459 -15.30 -1.19 17.60
CA LEU A 459 -13.92 -0.88 17.25
C LEU A 459 -13.08 -0.54 18.49
N ARG A 460 -13.60 0.26 19.42
CA ARG A 460 -12.90 0.55 20.69
C ARG A 460 -12.66 -0.73 21.49
N GLN A 461 -13.69 -1.56 21.69
CA GLN A 461 -13.54 -2.85 22.38
C GLN A 461 -12.51 -3.75 21.70
N ALA A 462 -12.51 -3.80 20.37
CA ALA A 462 -11.49 -4.54 19.63
C ALA A 462 -10.08 -3.96 19.84
N GLY A 463 -9.95 -2.65 19.94
CA GLY A 463 -8.70 -1.97 20.27
C GLY A 463 -8.16 -2.37 21.66
N ASP A 464 -9.04 -2.51 22.65
CA ASP A 464 -8.68 -2.88 24.02
C ASP A 464 -8.49 -4.42 24.20
N THR A 465 -8.90 -5.23 23.21
CA THR A 465 -8.84 -6.68 23.28
C THR A 465 -7.53 -7.21 22.70
N ARG A 466 -6.75 -7.93 23.53
CA ARG A 466 -5.45 -8.51 23.15
C ARG A 466 -5.57 -9.89 22.55
N GLU A 467 -6.54 -10.66 23.06
CA GLU A 467 -6.76 -12.02 22.59
C GLU A 467 -7.23 -11.96 21.14
N VAL A 468 -6.48 -12.61 20.25
CA VAL A 468 -6.60 -12.48 18.79
C VAL A 468 -7.97 -12.91 18.29
N ASP A 469 -8.48 -14.07 18.78
CA ASP A 469 -9.77 -14.60 18.33
C ASP A 469 -10.94 -13.78 18.86
N ALA A 470 -10.89 -13.32 20.11
CA ALA A 470 -11.89 -12.44 20.68
C ALA A 470 -11.96 -11.10 19.94
N ARG A 471 -10.79 -10.52 19.62
CA ARG A 471 -10.68 -9.32 18.81
C ARG A 471 -11.26 -9.52 17.41
N ALA A 472 -10.94 -10.65 16.76
CA ALA A 472 -11.47 -10.99 15.45
C ALA A 472 -13.01 -11.08 15.43
N VAL A 473 -13.62 -11.59 16.50
CA VAL A 473 -15.09 -11.62 16.66
C VAL A 473 -15.67 -10.20 16.70
N LEU A 474 -15.10 -9.29 17.49
CA LEU A 474 -15.55 -7.90 17.59
C LEU A 474 -15.43 -7.16 16.26
N LEU A 475 -14.30 -7.33 15.55
CA LEU A 475 -14.11 -6.73 14.24
C LEU A 475 -15.08 -7.30 13.20
N SER A 476 -15.36 -8.61 13.25
CA SER A 476 -16.36 -9.24 12.38
C SER A 476 -17.79 -8.71 12.64
N GLN A 477 -18.14 -8.46 13.90
CA GLN A 477 -19.41 -7.84 14.25
C GLN A 477 -19.50 -6.39 13.75
N ALA A 478 -18.40 -5.62 13.85
CA ALA A 478 -18.33 -4.28 13.29
C ALA A 478 -18.49 -4.31 11.76
N GLU A 479 -17.78 -5.19 11.05
CA GLU A 479 -17.91 -5.35 9.60
C GLU A 479 -19.34 -5.70 9.21
N ALA A 480 -19.97 -6.66 9.90
CA ALA A 480 -21.36 -7.08 9.63
C ALA A 480 -22.35 -5.91 9.80
N LEU A 481 -22.16 -5.08 10.84
CA LEU A 481 -23.00 -3.90 11.07
C LEU A 481 -22.83 -2.86 9.96
N ALA A 482 -21.60 -2.55 9.54
CA ALA A 482 -21.37 -1.65 8.42
C ALA A 482 -21.94 -2.18 7.11
N LEU A 483 -21.85 -3.50 6.86
CA LEU A 483 -22.44 -4.13 5.67
C LEU A 483 -23.98 -4.10 5.70
N ALA A 484 -24.61 -4.13 6.87
CA ALA A 484 -26.07 -3.98 7.01
C ALA A 484 -26.52 -2.53 6.75
N ASP A 485 -25.75 -1.54 7.19
CA ASP A 485 -26.06 -0.10 7.05
C ASP A 485 -25.63 0.48 5.68
N HIS A 486 -24.80 -0.24 4.94
CA HIS A 486 -24.29 0.13 3.61
C HIS A 486 -23.73 1.55 3.48
N PRO A 487 -22.86 2.06 4.36
CA PRO A 487 -22.21 3.36 4.14
C PRO A 487 -21.31 3.33 2.90
N VAL A 488 -20.85 2.14 2.53
CA VAL A 488 -20.09 1.87 1.32
C VAL A 488 -20.62 0.59 0.63
N ALA A 489 -20.48 0.52 -0.69
CA ALA A 489 -20.73 -0.68 -1.47
C ALA A 489 -19.39 -1.24 -1.96
N PRO A 490 -18.86 -2.32 -1.36
CA PRO A 490 -17.65 -2.97 -1.87
C PRO A 490 -17.92 -3.54 -3.27
N LEU A 491 -16.94 -3.43 -4.16
CA LEU A 491 -17.03 -3.87 -5.56
C LEU A 491 -16.17 -5.10 -5.82
N TYR A 492 -14.86 -4.98 -5.58
CA TYR A 492 -13.91 -6.07 -5.74
C TYR A 492 -12.67 -5.87 -4.86
N PHE A 493 -12.04 -7.00 -4.50
CA PHE A 493 -10.72 -7.00 -3.91
C PHE A 493 -9.66 -6.99 -5.00
N TYR A 494 -8.61 -6.24 -4.78
CA TYR A 494 -7.51 -6.08 -5.74
C TYR A 494 -6.72 -7.36 -5.96
N ALA A 495 -6.09 -7.44 -7.13
CA ALA A 495 -5.08 -8.44 -7.44
C ALA A 495 -3.81 -7.78 -7.95
N GLY A 496 -2.67 -8.29 -7.50
CA GLY A 496 -1.38 -7.95 -8.06
C GLY A 496 -1.16 -8.70 -9.39
N ARG A 497 -0.63 -8.01 -10.40
CA ARG A 497 -0.34 -8.53 -11.74
C ARG A 497 1.09 -8.23 -12.09
N ARG A 498 1.95 -9.22 -12.00
CA ARG A 498 3.39 -9.05 -12.17
C ARG A 498 3.92 -10.02 -13.21
N LEU A 499 5.06 -9.68 -13.82
CA LEU A 499 5.88 -10.66 -14.50
C LEU A 499 7.19 -10.80 -13.75
N VAL A 500 7.60 -12.06 -13.57
CA VAL A 500 8.82 -12.44 -12.90
C VAL A 500 9.53 -13.44 -13.81
N SER A 501 10.72 -13.10 -14.28
CA SER A 501 11.53 -13.95 -15.13
C SER A 501 11.79 -15.32 -14.47
N GLN A 502 11.81 -16.39 -15.24
CA GLN A 502 12.16 -17.73 -14.74
C GLN A 502 13.60 -17.80 -14.19
N ARG A 503 14.45 -16.83 -14.51
CA ARG A 503 15.79 -16.69 -13.92
C ARG A 503 15.75 -16.27 -12.45
N VAL A 504 14.67 -15.61 -12.00
CA VAL A 504 14.50 -15.14 -10.61
C VAL A 504 14.05 -16.30 -9.73
N SER A 505 14.82 -16.59 -8.70
CA SER A 505 14.48 -17.55 -7.65
C SER A 505 14.23 -16.82 -6.32
N GLY A 506 13.56 -17.48 -5.35
CA GLY A 506 13.20 -16.90 -4.05
C GLY A 506 11.95 -16.05 -4.09
N TRP A 507 11.33 -15.82 -5.25
CA TRP A 507 10.06 -15.10 -5.35
C TRP A 507 8.91 -15.89 -4.74
N THR A 508 8.16 -15.25 -3.86
CA THR A 508 6.95 -15.82 -3.24
C THR A 508 5.81 -14.81 -3.35
N ASP A 509 4.70 -15.21 -3.97
CA ASP A 509 3.53 -14.35 -4.07
C ASP A 509 2.92 -14.13 -2.68
N ASN A 510 2.63 -12.87 -2.36
CA ASN A 510 2.06 -12.48 -1.07
C ASN A 510 1.03 -11.34 -1.23
N VAL A 511 0.13 -11.23 -0.24
CA VAL A 511 -1.00 -10.29 -0.29
C VAL A 511 -0.57 -8.83 -0.18
N ARG A 512 0.57 -8.55 0.44
CA ARG A 512 1.12 -7.19 0.57
C ARG A 512 1.79 -6.70 -0.70
N GLY A 513 2.13 -7.62 -1.60
CA GLY A 513 2.84 -7.32 -2.83
C GLY A 513 4.27 -6.79 -2.61
N VAL A 514 4.85 -7.04 -1.44
CA VAL A 514 6.21 -6.62 -1.06
C VAL A 514 7.17 -7.79 -1.26
N HIS A 515 8.22 -7.55 -2.04
CA HIS A 515 9.24 -8.57 -2.36
C HIS A 515 10.62 -7.93 -2.20
N LEU A 516 11.21 -8.09 -1.01
CA LEU A 516 12.54 -7.56 -0.69
C LEU A 516 13.60 -8.27 -1.53
N SER A 517 14.49 -7.51 -2.16
CA SER A 517 15.52 -8.06 -3.05
C SER A 517 16.50 -8.99 -2.33
N ARG A 518 16.69 -8.82 -1.01
CA ARG A 518 17.56 -9.70 -0.19
C ARG A 518 17.17 -11.18 -0.22
N TRP A 519 15.91 -11.51 -0.50
CA TRP A 519 15.40 -12.88 -0.56
C TRP A 519 15.47 -13.49 -1.97
N LEU A 520 15.81 -12.67 -2.96
CA LEU A 520 15.83 -13.07 -4.36
C LEU A 520 17.24 -13.44 -4.81
N ASP A 521 17.26 -14.15 -5.93
CA ASP A 521 18.47 -14.45 -6.66
C ASP A 521 18.17 -14.52 -8.16
N VAL A 522 19.15 -14.21 -9.00
CA VAL A 522 19.03 -14.27 -10.46
C VAL A 522 20.10 -15.23 -11.00
N ARG A 523 19.65 -16.30 -11.63
CA ARG A 523 20.56 -17.22 -12.31
C ARG A 523 21.10 -16.57 -13.58
N PRO A 524 22.37 -16.77 -13.89
CA PRO A 524 22.99 -16.29 -15.13
C PRO A 524 22.27 -16.71 -16.40
#